data_c88c9c4828a549dcefd38e6b593b39c6
#
_entry.id   c88c9c4828a549dcefd38e6b593b39c6
#
_cell.length_a   1.000
_cell.length_b   1.000
_cell.length_c   1.000
_cell.angle_alpha   90.00
_cell.angle_beta   90.00
_cell.angle_gamma   90.00
#
_symmetry.space_group_name_H-M   'P 1'
#
loop_
_entity.id
_entity.type
_entity.pdbx_description
1 polymer ?
#
loop_
_entity_poly.entity_id
_entity_poly.type
_entity_poly.pdbx_seq_one_letter_code
_entity_poly.pdbx_strand_id
1 'polypeptide(L)'
;MNVVGYARVSKREQNPAAQEAELRAAGASRVFVDHGESSRITDRPQWLACVDYLREGDTLLVRRLDRLGGTERIIIETLHDLDRRGVNIKSLTEPMIDTTTPMGRALFGMVAVFAQLRVDTIRENTMRGLAHAKSQGRVGGRPAKMTPEKIAQAKRMRAENASLDHIAGVLSVGKSTVARALARLEDDSEQVTAGASSGRR
;
A
#
# COMPACT_ATOMS: atom_id res chain seq x y z
N MET A 1 1.75 -26.87 -20.62
CA MET A 1 2.61 -25.72 -20.34
C MET A 1 2.54 -24.79 -21.54
N ASN A 2 1.90 -23.64 -21.38
CA ASN A 2 1.81 -22.62 -22.42
C ASN A 2 2.81 -21.51 -22.15
N VAL A 3 3.34 -20.90 -23.21
CA VAL A 3 4.13 -19.67 -23.10
C VAL A 3 3.21 -18.50 -23.46
N VAL A 4 3.01 -17.58 -22.51
CA VAL A 4 2.10 -16.44 -22.63
C VAL A 4 2.92 -15.15 -22.57
N GLY A 5 2.86 -14.34 -23.60
CA GLY A 5 3.57 -13.08 -23.68
C GLY A 5 2.79 -11.94 -23.05
N TYR A 6 3.49 -11.03 -22.34
CA TYR A 6 2.94 -9.76 -21.93
C TYR A 6 3.87 -8.60 -22.35
N ALA A 7 3.28 -7.60 -22.98
CA ALA A 7 3.97 -6.36 -23.34
C ALA A 7 3.23 -5.15 -22.77
N ARG A 8 4.01 -4.14 -22.37
CA ARG A 8 3.50 -2.81 -22.04
C ARG A 8 4.28 -1.79 -22.86
N VAL A 9 3.58 -1.07 -23.71
CA VAL A 9 4.18 -0.06 -24.59
C VAL A 9 3.78 1.33 -24.13
N SER A 10 4.77 2.21 -23.97
CA SER A 10 4.52 3.63 -23.70
C SER A 10 4.14 4.35 -25.00
N LYS A 11 3.46 5.51 -24.87
CA LYS A 11 3.14 6.37 -26.03
C LYS A 11 4.38 6.79 -26.84
N ARG A 12 5.57 6.76 -26.23
CA ARG A 12 6.86 7.08 -26.88
C ARG A 12 7.50 5.89 -27.58
N GLU A 13 7.11 4.66 -27.26
CA GLU A 13 7.62 3.47 -27.94
C GLU A 13 6.83 3.27 -29.23
N GLN A 14 7.51 3.56 -30.34
CA GLN A 14 6.92 3.72 -31.68
C GLN A 14 6.47 2.42 -32.35
N ASN A 15 6.68 1.23 -31.74
CA ASN A 15 6.31 -0.03 -32.40
C ASN A 15 5.80 -1.14 -31.46
N PRO A 16 4.53 -1.10 -31.07
CA PRO A 16 3.90 -2.19 -30.30
C PRO A 16 3.94 -3.55 -31.03
N ALA A 17 3.80 -3.51 -32.37
CA ALA A 17 3.80 -4.71 -33.20
C ALA A 17 5.18 -5.41 -33.17
N ALA A 18 6.28 -4.67 -33.05
CA ALA A 18 7.61 -5.27 -32.96
C ALA A 18 7.79 -6.02 -31.62
N GLN A 19 7.33 -5.48 -30.49
CA GLN A 19 7.41 -6.18 -29.20
C GLN A 19 6.53 -7.46 -29.20
N GLU A 20 5.34 -7.38 -29.78
CA GLU A 20 4.49 -8.54 -29.92
C GLU A 20 5.13 -9.62 -30.81
N ALA A 21 5.71 -9.22 -31.97
CA ALA A 21 6.41 -10.13 -32.85
C ALA A 21 7.63 -10.79 -32.18
N GLU A 22 8.40 -10.02 -31.38
CA GLU A 22 9.53 -10.52 -30.60
C GLU A 22 9.10 -11.60 -29.59
N LEU A 23 8.01 -11.37 -28.84
CA LEU A 23 7.46 -12.33 -27.90
C LEU A 23 6.93 -13.58 -28.60
N ARG A 24 6.25 -13.44 -29.76
CA ARG A 24 5.79 -14.57 -30.57
C ARG A 24 6.95 -15.38 -31.14
N ALA A 25 7.99 -14.72 -31.65
CA ALA A 25 9.20 -15.38 -32.14
C ALA A 25 9.93 -16.16 -31.03
N ALA A 26 9.84 -15.70 -29.78
CA ALA A 26 10.37 -16.37 -28.62
C ALA A 26 9.46 -17.49 -28.05
N GLY A 27 8.38 -17.82 -28.74
CA GLY A 27 7.51 -18.96 -28.44
C GLY A 27 6.20 -18.63 -27.73
N ALA A 28 5.85 -17.35 -27.55
CA ALA A 28 4.55 -17.00 -26.96
C ALA A 28 3.39 -17.42 -27.88
N SER A 29 2.52 -18.31 -27.38
CA SER A 29 1.30 -18.76 -28.08
C SER A 29 0.23 -17.69 -28.09
N ARG A 30 0.20 -16.84 -27.07
CA ARG A 30 -0.70 -15.69 -26.93
C ARG A 30 0.06 -14.51 -26.33
N VAL A 31 -0.23 -13.30 -26.79
CA VAL A 31 0.39 -12.07 -26.30
C VAL A 31 -0.71 -11.08 -25.87
N PHE A 32 -0.57 -10.53 -24.68
CA PHE A 32 -1.41 -9.47 -24.15
C PHE A 32 -0.62 -8.15 -24.18
N VAL A 33 -1.23 -7.08 -24.69
CA VAL A 33 -0.53 -5.80 -24.89
C VAL A 33 -1.33 -4.67 -24.27
N ASP A 34 -0.77 -4.03 -23.24
CA ASP A 34 -1.30 -2.77 -22.69
C ASP A 34 -0.62 -1.57 -23.35
N HIS A 35 -1.45 -0.58 -23.71
CA HIS A 35 -1.02 0.68 -24.30
C HIS A 35 -1.16 1.81 -23.27
N GLY A 36 -0.09 2.53 -23.01
CA GLY A 36 -0.12 3.70 -22.13
C GLY A 36 1.05 3.78 -21.15
N GLU A 37 1.16 4.92 -20.49
CA GLU A 37 2.21 5.22 -19.51
C GLU A 37 1.84 4.83 -18.05
N SER A 38 0.64 4.29 -17.83
CA SER A 38 0.18 4.00 -16.47
C SER A 38 1.03 2.92 -15.81
N SER A 39 1.64 3.30 -14.70
CA SER A 39 2.35 2.36 -13.82
C SER A 39 1.39 1.64 -12.85
N ARG A 40 0.11 2.05 -12.80
CA ARG A 40 -0.90 1.47 -11.91
C ARG A 40 -1.48 0.20 -12.51
N ILE A 41 -1.51 -0.87 -11.72
CA ILE A 41 -2.05 -2.17 -12.16
C ILE A 41 -3.52 -2.06 -12.56
N THR A 42 -4.31 -1.23 -11.87
CA THR A 42 -5.74 -1.02 -12.14
C THR A 42 -6.03 -0.48 -13.54
N ASP A 43 -5.07 0.20 -14.16
CA ASP A 43 -5.22 0.81 -15.49
C ASP A 43 -4.64 -0.08 -16.61
N ARG A 44 -4.48 -1.38 -16.35
CA ARG A 44 -3.87 -2.37 -17.24
C ARG A 44 -4.84 -3.55 -17.51
N PRO A 45 -5.86 -3.36 -18.34
CA PRO A 45 -6.87 -4.39 -18.58
C PRO A 45 -6.28 -5.65 -19.20
N GLN A 46 -5.26 -5.52 -20.08
CA GLN A 46 -4.62 -6.68 -20.69
C GLN A 46 -3.70 -7.43 -19.70
N TRP A 47 -3.09 -6.72 -18.73
CA TRP A 47 -2.40 -7.38 -17.63
C TRP A 47 -3.35 -8.24 -16.79
N LEU A 48 -4.50 -7.70 -16.40
CA LEU A 48 -5.50 -8.43 -15.64
C LEU A 48 -6.00 -9.66 -16.41
N ALA A 49 -6.29 -9.50 -17.69
CA ALA A 49 -6.68 -10.61 -18.57
C ALA A 49 -5.57 -11.66 -18.74
N CYS A 50 -4.29 -11.23 -18.80
CA CYS A 50 -3.14 -12.12 -18.86
C CYS A 50 -3.04 -12.95 -17.58
N VAL A 51 -3.11 -12.30 -16.40
CA VAL A 51 -3.04 -12.97 -15.09
C VAL A 51 -4.20 -13.95 -14.90
N ASP A 52 -5.40 -13.61 -15.35
CA ASP A 52 -6.56 -14.51 -15.32
C ASP A 52 -6.42 -15.70 -16.28
N TYR A 53 -5.75 -15.51 -17.40
CA TYR A 53 -5.50 -16.56 -18.39
C TYR A 53 -4.45 -17.57 -17.95
N LEU A 54 -3.41 -17.14 -17.22
CA LEU A 54 -2.28 -17.97 -16.77
C LEU A 54 -2.73 -19.08 -15.81
N ARG A 55 -2.17 -20.27 -15.99
CA ARG A 55 -2.39 -21.47 -15.16
C ARG A 55 -1.07 -21.95 -14.57
N GLU A 56 -1.15 -22.78 -13.54
CA GLU A 56 0.00 -23.47 -12.96
C GLU A 56 0.78 -24.22 -14.05
N GLY A 57 2.11 -24.07 -14.02
CA GLY A 57 3.03 -24.65 -14.99
C GLY A 57 3.20 -23.83 -16.27
N ASP A 58 2.39 -22.78 -16.52
CA ASP A 58 2.59 -21.89 -17.66
C ASP A 58 3.83 -20.98 -17.44
N THR A 59 4.33 -20.40 -18.52
CA THR A 59 5.45 -19.45 -18.50
C THR A 59 4.99 -18.08 -18.99
N LEU A 60 5.09 -17.08 -18.12
CA LEU A 60 4.94 -15.68 -18.52
C LEU A 60 6.23 -15.19 -19.17
N LEU A 61 6.16 -14.80 -20.42
CA LEU A 61 7.25 -14.25 -21.20
C LEU A 61 7.10 -12.73 -21.31
N VAL A 62 8.14 -12.01 -20.87
CA VAL A 62 8.20 -10.55 -20.99
C VAL A 62 9.50 -10.13 -21.68
N ARG A 63 9.50 -8.98 -22.33
CA ARG A 63 10.75 -8.44 -22.87
C ARG A 63 11.71 -8.03 -21.76
N ARG A 64 11.20 -7.33 -20.73
CA ARG A 64 11.94 -6.89 -19.54
C ARG A 64 11.01 -6.89 -18.33
N LEU A 65 11.57 -7.06 -17.14
CA LEU A 65 10.80 -7.04 -15.88
C LEU A 65 10.10 -5.71 -15.60
N ASP A 66 10.65 -4.59 -16.08
CA ASP A 66 10.04 -3.26 -15.91
C ASP A 66 8.67 -3.13 -16.61
N ARG A 67 8.34 -4.06 -17.48
CA ARG A 67 6.98 -4.15 -18.08
C ARG A 67 5.93 -4.59 -17.07
N LEU A 68 6.32 -5.37 -16.06
CA LEU A 68 5.42 -5.88 -15.02
C LEU A 68 5.00 -4.82 -14.01
N GLY A 69 5.86 -3.84 -13.71
CA GLY A 69 5.58 -2.80 -12.73
C GLY A 69 6.25 -1.47 -13.02
N GLY A 70 5.68 -0.38 -12.51
CA GLY A 70 6.27 0.96 -12.60
C GLY A 70 7.25 1.25 -11.44
N THR A 71 7.27 0.39 -10.43
CA THR A 71 8.20 0.46 -9.29
C THR A 71 8.75 -0.93 -9.00
N GLU A 72 9.94 -0.98 -8.42
CA GLU A 72 10.58 -2.21 -7.97
C GLU A 72 9.66 -3.03 -7.06
N ARG A 73 8.96 -2.37 -6.15
CA ARG A 73 8.00 -3.01 -5.25
C ARG A 73 6.89 -3.76 -6.00
N ILE A 74 6.26 -3.11 -6.98
CA ILE A 74 5.19 -3.72 -7.77
C ILE A 74 5.71 -4.92 -8.56
N ILE A 75 6.93 -4.81 -9.11
CA ILE A 75 7.56 -5.92 -9.83
C ILE A 75 7.74 -7.11 -8.89
N ILE A 76 8.30 -6.91 -7.72
CA ILE A 76 8.55 -7.96 -6.73
C ILE A 76 7.23 -8.60 -6.25
N GLU A 77 6.23 -7.80 -5.90
CA GLU A 77 4.89 -8.30 -5.51
C GLU A 77 4.28 -9.15 -6.63
N THR A 78 4.38 -8.70 -7.88
CA THR A 78 3.90 -9.44 -9.06
C THR A 78 4.64 -10.77 -9.23
N LEU A 79 5.96 -10.76 -9.11
CA LEU A 79 6.79 -11.96 -9.22
C LEU A 79 6.44 -12.98 -8.14
N HIS A 80 6.25 -12.54 -6.90
CA HIS A 80 5.80 -13.39 -5.80
C HIS A 80 4.41 -14.00 -6.03
N ASP A 81 3.48 -13.22 -6.56
CA ASP A 81 2.15 -13.73 -6.86
C ASP A 81 2.17 -14.81 -7.93
N LEU A 82 2.96 -14.63 -8.97
CA LEU A 82 3.12 -15.61 -10.05
C LEU A 82 3.79 -16.88 -9.54
N ASP A 83 4.83 -16.78 -8.71
CA ASP A 83 5.51 -17.92 -8.09
C ASP A 83 4.56 -18.73 -7.21
N ARG A 84 3.77 -18.08 -6.34
CA ARG A 84 2.74 -18.76 -5.53
C ARG A 84 1.68 -19.48 -6.35
N ARG A 85 1.42 -19.01 -7.57
CA ARG A 85 0.50 -19.64 -8.52
C ARG A 85 1.15 -20.73 -9.37
N GLY A 86 2.45 -21.01 -9.15
CA GLY A 86 3.20 -21.99 -9.93
C GLY A 86 3.44 -21.55 -11.37
N VAL A 87 3.39 -20.24 -11.68
CA VAL A 87 3.63 -19.67 -13.01
C VAL A 87 5.11 -19.31 -13.13
N ASN A 88 5.78 -19.87 -14.15
CA ASN A 88 7.16 -19.53 -14.46
C ASN A 88 7.27 -18.14 -15.11
N ILE A 89 8.42 -17.51 -14.98
CA ILE A 89 8.71 -16.21 -15.58
C ILE A 89 9.99 -16.30 -16.39
N LYS A 90 9.97 -15.67 -17.57
CA LYS A 90 11.13 -15.54 -18.44
C LYS A 90 11.22 -14.15 -19.03
N SER A 91 12.39 -13.54 -18.95
CA SER A 91 12.71 -12.26 -19.58
C SER A 91 13.59 -12.47 -20.81
N LEU A 92 13.30 -11.76 -21.91
CA LEU A 92 14.09 -11.88 -23.15
C LEU A 92 15.44 -11.16 -23.04
N THR A 93 15.48 -10.01 -22.37
CA THR A 93 16.69 -9.19 -22.27
C THR A 93 17.46 -9.39 -20.98
N GLU A 94 16.94 -10.18 -20.06
CA GLU A 94 17.52 -10.46 -18.76
C GLU A 94 17.64 -12.02 -18.60
N PRO A 95 18.65 -12.66 -19.21
CA PRO A 95 18.71 -14.12 -19.30
C PRO A 95 18.78 -14.84 -17.93
N MET A 96 19.20 -14.12 -16.89
CA MET A 96 19.22 -14.66 -15.53
C MET A 96 17.80 -14.80 -14.93
N ILE A 97 16.82 -14.14 -15.53
CA ILE A 97 15.40 -14.19 -15.13
C ILE A 97 14.69 -15.20 -16.01
N ASP A 98 14.93 -16.46 -15.71
CA ASP A 98 14.26 -17.61 -16.35
C ASP A 98 14.01 -18.69 -15.29
N THR A 99 12.86 -18.63 -14.63
CA THR A 99 12.50 -19.58 -13.57
C THR A 99 12.14 -20.97 -14.09
N THR A 100 12.16 -21.20 -15.40
CA THR A 100 12.04 -22.54 -15.98
C THR A 100 13.31 -23.36 -15.75
N THR A 101 14.44 -22.69 -15.50
CA THR A 101 15.72 -23.35 -15.20
C THR A 101 15.96 -23.45 -13.69
N PRO A 102 16.67 -24.50 -13.20
CA PRO A 102 17.02 -24.60 -11.78
C PRO A 102 17.84 -23.40 -11.27
N MET A 103 18.79 -22.92 -12.07
CA MET A 103 19.62 -21.76 -11.74
C MET A 103 18.79 -20.49 -11.64
N GLY A 104 17.90 -20.23 -12.62
CA GLY A 104 17.02 -19.08 -12.60
C GLY A 104 16.06 -19.10 -11.41
N ARG A 105 15.52 -20.25 -11.04
CA ARG A 105 14.72 -20.39 -9.80
C ARG A 105 15.53 -20.07 -8.55
N ALA A 106 16.75 -20.55 -8.44
CA ALA A 106 17.61 -20.25 -7.30
C ALA A 106 17.94 -18.76 -7.19
N LEU A 107 18.30 -18.12 -8.31
CA LEU A 107 18.55 -16.66 -8.38
C LEU A 107 17.30 -15.87 -8.05
N PHE A 108 16.15 -16.27 -8.57
CA PHE A 108 14.87 -15.65 -8.27
C PHE A 108 14.52 -15.73 -6.77
N GLY A 109 14.73 -16.88 -6.14
CA GLY A 109 14.56 -17.06 -4.70
C GLY A 109 15.45 -16.11 -3.88
N MET A 110 16.70 -15.91 -4.29
CA MET A 110 17.60 -14.94 -3.63
C MET A 110 17.08 -13.50 -3.78
N VAL A 111 16.65 -13.10 -4.97
CA VAL A 111 16.06 -11.76 -5.20
C VAL A 111 14.83 -11.55 -4.32
N ALA A 112 13.97 -12.57 -4.19
CA ALA A 112 12.79 -12.51 -3.32
C ALA A 112 13.17 -12.31 -1.85
N VAL A 113 14.20 -13.04 -1.36
CA VAL A 113 14.69 -12.86 0.03
C VAL A 113 15.24 -11.46 0.26
N PHE A 114 16.05 -10.92 -0.66
CA PHE A 114 16.58 -9.56 -0.54
C PHE A 114 15.47 -8.50 -0.57
N ALA A 115 14.46 -8.70 -1.39
CA ALA A 115 13.30 -7.83 -1.45
C ALA A 115 12.53 -7.81 -0.12
N GLN A 116 12.30 -8.98 0.47
CA GLN A 116 11.66 -9.10 1.78
C GLN A 116 12.49 -8.42 2.86
N LEU A 117 13.79 -8.67 2.91
CA LEU A 117 14.70 -8.02 3.86
C LEU A 117 14.64 -6.50 3.77
N ARG A 118 14.55 -5.94 2.55
CA ARG A 118 14.40 -4.50 2.35
C ARG A 118 13.08 -3.96 2.94
N VAL A 119 11.97 -4.66 2.73
CA VAL A 119 10.66 -4.30 3.30
C VAL A 119 10.72 -4.31 4.83
N ASP A 120 11.30 -5.36 5.41
CA ASP A 120 11.43 -5.51 6.86
C ASP A 120 12.32 -4.40 7.46
N THR A 121 13.43 -4.09 6.79
CA THR A 121 14.33 -2.98 7.20
C THR A 121 13.61 -1.63 7.18
N ILE A 122 12.83 -1.34 6.14
CA ILE A 122 12.03 -0.09 6.06
C ILE A 122 11.00 -0.04 7.19
N ARG A 123 10.33 -1.16 7.47
CA ARG A 123 9.34 -1.26 8.55
C ARG A 123 9.98 -1.01 9.92
N GLU A 124 11.12 -1.66 10.19
CA GLU A 124 11.86 -1.45 11.45
C GLU A 124 12.30 0.00 11.62
N ASN A 125 12.88 0.61 10.58
CA ASN A 125 13.31 2.00 10.62
C ASN A 125 12.13 2.95 10.86
N THR A 126 10.98 2.69 10.25
CA THR A 126 9.74 3.45 10.48
C THR A 126 9.28 3.31 11.92
N MET A 127 9.25 2.08 12.46
CA MET A 127 8.86 1.84 13.87
C MET A 127 9.81 2.51 14.86
N ARG A 128 11.12 2.44 14.61
CA ARG A 128 12.13 3.16 15.42
C ARG A 128 11.93 4.68 15.36
N GLY A 129 11.69 5.23 14.16
CA GLY A 129 11.40 6.65 13.97
C GLY A 129 10.14 7.11 14.71
N LEU A 130 9.06 6.31 14.65
CA LEU A 130 7.82 6.59 15.38
C LEU A 130 8.02 6.51 16.90
N ALA A 131 8.76 5.52 17.41
CA ALA A 131 9.08 5.39 18.81
C ALA A 131 9.90 6.59 19.30
N HIS A 132 10.91 7.02 18.53
CA HIS A 132 11.71 8.21 18.84
C HIS A 132 10.86 9.49 18.81
N ALA A 133 9.99 9.69 17.82
CA ALA A 133 9.08 10.83 17.79
C ALA A 133 8.15 10.85 19.01
N LYS A 134 7.62 9.69 19.41
CA LYS A 134 6.78 9.54 20.60
C LYS A 134 7.52 9.86 21.89
N SER A 135 8.80 9.44 22.04
CA SER A 135 9.62 9.77 23.20
C SER A 135 9.91 11.27 23.33
N GLN A 136 9.86 12.00 22.20
CA GLN A 136 9.96 13.47 22.16
C GLN A 136 8.61 14.19 22.31
N GLY A 137 7.54 13.48 22.69
CA GLY A 137 6.19 14.04 22.83
C GLY A 137 5.49 14.36 21.51
N ARG A 138 6.05 13.95 20.37
CA ARG A 138 5.43 14.15 19.07
C ARG A 138 4.40 13.04 18.82
N VAL A 139 3.12 13.42 18.77
CA VAL A 139 2.02 12.51 18.46
C VAL A 139 1.69 12.66 16.99
N GLY A 140 1.86 11.55 16.23
CA GLY A 140 1.47 11.51 14.83
C GLY A 140 -0.05 11.49 14.65
N GLY A 141 -0.50 11.78 13.43
CA GLY A 141 -1.92 11.76 13.07
C GLY A 141 -2.47 13.17 12.78
N ARG A 142 -3.77 13.23 12.49
CA ARG A 142 -4.45 14.50 12.24
C ARG A 142 -4.55 15.29 13.53
N PRO A 143 -4.15 16.58 13.57
CA PRO A 143 -4.30 17.43 14.75
C PRO A 143 -5.73 17.37 15.29
N ALA A 144 -5.84 17.31 16.62
CA ALA A 144 -7.14 17.30 17.28
C ALA A 144 -7.89 18.61 16.96
N LYS A 145 -9.11 18.50 16.49
CA LYS A 145 -9.97 19.68 16.22
C LYS A 145 -10.35 20.41 17.52
N MET A 146 -10.42 19.68 18.64
CA MET A 146 -10.63 20.21 19.99
C MET A 146 -9.29 20.28 20.69
N THR A 147 -8.68 21.47 20.68
CA THR A 147 -7.49 21.75 21.48
C THR A 147 -7.84 21.93 22.96
N PRO A 148 -6.89 21.84 23.91
CA PRO A 148 -7.17 22.10 25.32
C PRO A 148 -7.87 23.44 25.57
N GLU A 149 -7.48 24.50 24.84
CA GLU A 149 -8.10 25.82 24.94
C GLU A 149 -9.56 25.79 24.46
N LYS A 150 -9.84 25.14 23.33
CA LYS A 150 -11.22 24.98 22.80
C LYS A 150 -12.10 24.15 23.74
N ILE A 151 -11.51 23.13 24.38
CA ILE A 151 -12.21 22.32 25.38
C ILE A 151 -12.57 23.18 26.61
N ALA A 152 -11.63 23.96 27.13
CA ALA A 152 -11.86 24.88 28.25
C ALA A 152 -12.92 25.95 27.92
N GLN A 153 -12.89 26.47 26.69
CA GLN A 153 -13.89 27.42 26.23
C GLN A 153 -15.28 26.77 26.09
N ALA A 154 -15.37 25.56 25.49
CA ALA A 154 -16.61 24.81 25.39
C ALA A 154 -17.25 24.53 26.77
N LYS A 155 -16.42 24.20 27.77
CA LYS A 155 -16.86 23.96 29.15
C LYS A 155 -17.44 25.21 29.79
N ARG A 156 -16.79 26.38 29.63
CA ARG A 156 -17.30 27.67 30.13
C ARG A 156 -18.65 28.02 29.50
N MET A 157 -18.72 27.96 28.15
CA MET A 157 -19.97 28.25 27.44
C MET A 157 -21.10 27.30 27.83
N ARG A 158 -20.78 26.03 28.12
CA ARG A 158 -21.79 25.04 28.57
C ARG A 158 -22.31 25.37 29.97
N ALA A 159 -21.44 25.84 30.89
CA ALA A 159 -21.81 26.30 32.21
C ALA A 159 -22.71 27.54 32.16
N GLU A 160 -22.62 28.37 31.12
CA GLU A 160 -23.46 29.51 30.81
C GLU A 160 -24.74 29.10 30.05
N ASN A 161 -25.12 27.82 30.02
CA ASN A 161 -26.27 27.23 29.35
C ASN A 161 -26.29 27.40 27.80
N ALA A 162 -25.13 27.61 27.16
CA ALA A 162 -25.06 27.66 25.69
C ALA A 162 -25.42 26.31 25.09
N SER A 163 -26.14 26.32 23.95
CA SER A 163 -26.46 25.11 23.22
C SER A 163 -25.24 24.51 22.53
N LEU A 164 -25.24 23.18 22.31
CA LEU A 164 -24.13 22.53 21.59
C LEU A 164 -23.96 23.07 20.15
N ASP A 165 -25.03 23.49 19.52
CA ASP A 165 -24.98 24.10 18.18
C ASP A 165 -24.28 25.45 18.20
N HIS A 166 -24.58 26.27 19.21
CA HIS A 166 -23.92 27.57 19.38
C HIS A 166 -22.41 27.37 19.67
N ILE A 167 -22.05 26.48 20.59
CA ILE A 167 -20.65 26.16 20.92
C ILE A 167 -19.91 25.66 19.67
N ALA A 168 -20.54 24.76 18.89
CA ALA A 168 -19.97 24.24 17.65
C ALA A 168 -19.68 25.34 16.62
N GLY A 169 -20.62 26.28 16.47
CA GLY A 169 -20.46 27.46 15.60
C GLY A 169 -19.28 28.35 16.03
N VAL A 170 -19.24 28.72 17.30
CA VAL A 170 -18.18 29.59 17.85
C VAL A 170 -16.79 28.97 17.70
N LEU A 171 -16.67 27.67 17.97
CA LEU A 171 -15.37 26.95 17.91
C LEU A 171 -15.01 26.46 16.50
N SER A 172 -15.89 26.63 15.52
CA SER A 172 -15.73 26.14 14.14
C SER A 172 -15.44 24.64 14.08
N VAL A 173 -16.21 23.84 14.83
CA VAL A 173 -16.12 22.38 14.88
C VAL A 173 -17.51 21.75 14.78
N GLY A 174 -17.57 20.46 14.44
CA GLY A 174 -18.86 19.77 14.36
C GLY A 174 -19.50 19.57 15.75
N LYS A 175 -20.84 19.68 15.88
CA LYS A 175 -21.62 19.45 17.10
C LYS A 175 -21.28 18.14 17.79
N SER A 176 -21.18 17.04 17.01
CA SER A 176 -20.80 15.72 17.54
C SER A 176 -19.38 15.68 18.11
N THR A 177 -18.48 16.54 17.63
CA THR A 177 -17.10 16.65 18.12
C THR A 177 -17.10 17.37 19.48
N VAL A 178 -17.90 18.42 19.63
CA VAL A 178 -18.08 19.14 20.91
C VAL A 178 -18.71 18.20 21.94
N ALA A 179 -19.81 17.53 21.59
CA ALA A 179 -20.51 16.60 22.50
C ALA A 179 -19.56 15.52 23.03
N ARG A 180 -18.80 14.84 22.15
CA ARG A 180 -17.82 13.81 22.56
C ARG A 180 -16.69 14.36 23.43
N ALA A 181 -16.24 15.61 23.16
CA ALA A 181 -15.19 16.19 23.94
C ALA A 181 -15.63 16.55 25.37
N LEU A 182 -16.87 17.01 25.52
CA LEU A 182 -17.46 17.32 26.84
C LEU A 182 -17.76 16.03 27.63
N ALA A 183 -18.35 15.02 27.00
CA ALA A 183 -18.64 13.73 27.65
C ALA A 183 -17.36 13.04 28.21
N ARG A 184 -16.27 13.06 27.46
CA ARG A 184 -14.99 12.50 27.95
C ARG A 184 -14.47 13.20 29.21
N LEU A 185 -14.73 14.49 29.38
CA LEU A 185 -14.32 15.22 30.58
C LEU A 185 -15.21 14.87 31.80
N GLU A 186 -16.47 14.54 31.57
CA GLU A 186 -17.39 14.08 32.62
C GLU A 186 -16.96 12.71 33.14
N ASP A 187 -16.67 11.76 32.20
CA ASP A 187 -16.14 10.44 32.55
C ASP A 187 -14.79 10.51 33.29
N ASP A 188 -13.85 11.35 32.85
CA ASP A 188 -12.55 11.53 33.49
C ASP A 188 -12.71 12.14 34.89
N SER A 189 -13.66 13.06 35.11
CA SER A 189 -13.92 13.66 36.40
C SER A 189 -14.59 12.71 37.40
N GLU A 190 -15.47 11.80 36.93
CA GLU A 190 -16.08 10.76 37.75
C GLU A 190 -15.07 9.71 38.21
N GLN A 191 -14.12 9.31 37.32
CA GLN A 191 -13.07 8.35 37.68
C GLN A 191 -12.10 8.92 38.72
N VAL A 192 -11.78 10.21 38.66
CA VAL A 192 -10.90 10.86 39.66
C VAL A 192 -11.61 10.96 41.04
N THR A 193 -12.90 11.24 41.07
CA THR A 193 -13.68 11.29 42.32
C THR A 193 -13.94 9.91 42.91
N ALA A 194 -14.15 8.88 42.12
CA ALA A 194 -14.31 7.49 42.57
C ALA A 194 -13.01 6.91 43.16
N GLY A 195 -11.83 7.24 42.55
CA GLY A 195 -10.52 6.83 43.04
C GLY A 195 -10.14 7.48 44.36
N ALA A 196 -10.58 8.73 44.64
CA ALA A 196 -10.29 9.46 45.87
C ALA A 196 -11.12 8.95 47.06
N SER A 197 -12.27 8.34 46.82
CA SER A 197 -13.14 7.78 47.90
C SER A 197 -12.71 6.40 48.35
N SER A 198 -11.97 5.62 47.54
CA SER A 198 -11.50 4.26 47.85
C SER A 198 -10.18 4.21 48.68
N GLY A 199 -9.52 5.31 48.89
CA GLY A 199 -8.20 5.43 49.60
C GLY A 199 -8.30 5.74 51.10
N ARG A 200 -9.46 5.79 51.69
CA ARG A 200 -9.66 5.98 53.16
C ARG A 200 -10.39 4.79 53.77
N ARG A 201 -9.71 3.68 53.89
CA ARG A 201 -10.03 2.64 54.87
C ARG A 201 -8.71 2.06 55.38
#